data_a5d828bd005a81b85d084e5d3b510419
#
_entry.id   a5d828bd005a81b85d084e5d3b510419
#
_cell.length_a   1.000
_cell.length_b   1.000
_cell.length_c   1.000
_cell.angle_alpha   90.00
_cell.angle_beta   90.00
_cell.angle_gamma   90.00
#
_symmetry.space_group_name_H-M   'P 1'
#
loop_
_entity.id
_entity.type
_entity.pdbx_description
1 polymer ?
#
loop_
_entity_poly.entity_id
_entity_poly.type
_entity_poly.pdbx_seq_one_letter_code
_entity_poly.pdbx_strand_id
1 'polypeptide(L)'
;MPPCTRHAIFISDRTGLTAEGMGDALLNQFDDIEFKRFTYPFIDTQEKAYALVHIINKSAEESGIRPLIFSSISNNEVREIVKTAQGLHLSYFDAFLGELERELGVSARHSVQSRVHNVEKYDARMEAVNFALNHDDGVSDRDLKEADVILMGVSRSGKTPTCLYLALQYGIRAANYPLTPDDLDTTDLPRMVKPYKHKLFGLTIQPERLHDIRQERRPNSTYASLATCRNEVAEAQAMFRRHGVPHTNTTHKSVEELAVSIMQACQLKRRF
;
A
#
# COMPACT_ATOMS: atom_id res chain seq x y z
N MET A 1 20.59 -25.96 14.50
CA MET A 1 21.42 -25.75 13.29
C MET A 1 21.30 -24.28 12.93
N PRO A 2 22.35 -23.61 12.44
CA PRO A 2 22.18 -22.26 11.93
C PRO A 2 21.10 -22.27 10.83
N PRO A 3 20.27 -21.24 10.70
CA PRO A 3 19.25 -21.19 9.67
C PRO A 3 19.91 -21.31 8.30
N CYS A 4 19.30 -22.12 7.42
CA CYS A 4 19.80 -22.27 6.05
C CYS A 4 19.55 -20.95 5.31
N THR A 5 20.61 -20.18 5.09
CA THR A 5 20.51 -18.90 4.36
C THR A 5 20.40 -19.17 2.86
N ARG A 6 19.41 -18.55 2.19
CA ARG A 6 19.22 -18.62 0.73
C ARG A 6 19.19 -17.22 0.13
N HIS A 7 19.64 -17.08 -1.12
CA HIS A 7 19.53 -15.82 -1.85
C HIS A 7 18.23 -15.79 -2.65
N ALA A 8 17.44 -14.74 -2.46
CA ALA A 8 16.24 -14.42 -3.23
C ALA A 8 16.51 -13.17 -4.08
N ILE A 9 16.42 -13.32 -5.38
CA ILE A 9 16.74 -12.26 -6.36
C ILE A 9 15.46 -11.90 -7.10
N PHE A 10 15.07 -10.62 -7.06
CA PHE A 10 13.90 -10.09 -7.72
C PHE A 10 14.33 -9.23 -8.91
N ILE A 11 13.87 -9.58 -10.10
CA ILE A 11 14.29 -8.93 -11.36
C ILE A 11 13.07 -8.41 -12.10
N SER A 12 13.14 -7.18 -12.58
CA SER A 12 12.05 -6.55 -13.33
C SER A 12 12.58 -5.59 -14.40
N ASP A 13 11.85 -5.47 -15.49
CA ASP A 13 12.03 -4.42 -16.51
C ASP A 13 11.45 -3.06 -16.07
N ARG A 14 10.82 -3.00 -14.89
CA ARG A 14 10.25 -1.82 -14.23
C ARG A 14 10.77 -1.70 -12.79
N THR A 15 9.90 -1.23 -11.89
CA THR A 15 10.25 -0.91 -10.49
C THR A 15 10.59 -2.13 -9.61
N GLY A 16 10.20 -3.33 -10.01
CA GLY A 16 10.43 -4.55 -9.22
C GLY A 16 9.33 -4.88 -8.20
N LEU A 17 8.43 -3.96 -7.91
CA LEU A 17 7.41 -4.13 -6.86
C LEU A 17 6.56 -5.41 -7.03
N THR A 18 6.21 -5.78 -8.26
CA THR A 18 5.46 -7.02 -8.52
C THR A 18 6.30 -8.25 -8.24
N ALA A 19 7.58 -8.23 -8.66
CA ALA A 19 8.49 -9.34 -8.44
C ALA A 19 8.73 -9.57 -6.94
N GLU A 20 8.97 -8.50 -6.19
CA GLU A 20 9.14 -8.53 -4.74
C GLU A 20 7.86 -9.00 -4.04
N GLY A 21 6.72 -8.34 -4.29
CA GLY A 21 5.49 -8.64 -3.58
C GLY A 21 5.01 -10.08 -3.75
N MET A 22 5.06 -10.62 -4.98
CA MET A 22 4.71 -12.02 -5.23
C MET A 22 5.76 -12.98 -4.66
N GLY A 23 7.04 -12.65 -4.82
CA GLY A 23 8.13 -13.49 -4.30
C GLY A 23 8.11 -13.55 -2.77
N ASP A 24 7.95 -12.41 -2.10
CA ASP A 24 7.85 -12.37 -0.63
C ASP A 24 6.63 -13.14 -0.10
N ALA A 25 5.48 -13.03 -0.79
CA ALA A 25 4.30 -13.82 -0.43
C ALA A 25 4.56 -15.34 -0.48
N LEU A 26 5.37 -15.79 -1.44
CA LEU A 26 5.77 -17.19 -1.55
C LEU A 26 6.83 -17.56 -0.51
N LEU A 27 7.86 -16.72 -0.32
CA LEU A 27 8.96 -16.99 0.60
C LEU A 27 8.53 -16.99 2.06
N ASN A 28 7.55 -16.17 2.42
CA ASN A 28 6.96 -16.14 3.76
C ASN A 28 6.18 -17.39 4.16
N GLN A 29 6.06 -18.39 3.29
CA GLN A 29 5.52 -19.72 3.63
C GLN A 29 6.59 -20.66 4.22
N PHE A 30 7.87 -20.22 4.31
CA PHE A 30 9.02 -21.04 4.74
C PHE A 30 9.71 -20.43 5.96
N ASP A 31 9.17 -20.67 7.15
CA ASP A 31 9.59 -20.04 8.43
C ASP A 31 11.02 -20.43 8.86
N ASP A 32 11.51 -21.60 8.45
CA ASP A 32 12.81 -22.12 8.88
C ASP A 32 13.99 -21.70 7.98
N ILE A 33 13.75 -20.85 6.98
CA ILE A 33 14.75 -20.41 6.00
C ILE A 33 14.96 -18.91 6.08
N GLU A 34 16.19 -18.48 6.24
CA GLU A 34 16.58 -17.09 6.15
C GLU A 34 16.84 -16.69 4.69
N PHE A 35 16.10 -15.69 4.17
CA PHE A 35 16.29 -15.21 2.81
C PHE A 35 17.03 -13.87 2.78
N LYS A 36 18.20 -13.83 2.12
CA LYS A 36 18.86 -12.58 1.72
C LYS A 36 18.26 -12.10 0.40
N ARG A 37 17.61 -10.92 0.43
CA ARG A 37 16.86 -10.36 -0.68
C ARG A 37 17.68 -9.35 -1.47
N PHE A 38 17.65 -9.47 -2.80
CA PHE A 38 18.33 -8.56 -3.73
C PHE A 38 17.35 -8.18 -4.85
N THR A 39 17.15 -6.88 -5.08
CA THR A 39 16.25 -6.38 -6.12
C THR A 39 17.02 -5.67 -7.22
N TYR A 40 16.74 -6.06 -8.46
CA TYR A 40 17.31 -5.47 -9.67
C TYR A 40 16.18 -4.93 -10.55
N PRO A 41 15.79 -3.67 -10.34
CA PRO A 41 14.80 -2.99 -11.18
C PRO A 41 15.43 -2.50 -12.49
N PHE A 42 14.57 -2.14 -13.46
CA PHE A 42 14.94 -1.50 -14.73
C PHE A 42 15.92 -2.32 -15.60
N ILE A 43 15.81 -3.65 -15.56
CA ILE A 43 16.50 -4.57 -16.45
C ILE A 43 15.67 -4.66 -17.74
N ASP A 44 15.76 -3.62 -18.57
CA ASP A 44 14.93 -3.37 -19.75
C ASP A 44 15.67 -3.50 -21.08
N THR A 45 17.02 -3.71 -21.03
CA THR A 45 17.85 -3.93 -22.21
C THR A 45 18.67 -5.22 -22.11
N GLN A 46 19.13 -5.73 -23.25
CA GLN A 46 19.95 -6.94 -23.31
C GLN A 46 21.29 -6.74 -22.58
N GLU A 47 21.92 -5.57 -22.71
CA GLU A 47 23.20 -5.25 -22.06
C GLU A 47 23.08 -5.33 -20.54
N LYS A 48 22.00 -4.76 -19.97
CA LYS A 48 21.73 -4.84 -18.53
C LYS A 48 21.47 -6.27 -18.08
N ALA A 49 20.77 -7.05 -18.90
CA ALA A 49 20.50 -8.46 -18.60
C ALA A 49 21.79 -9.29 -18.57
N TYR A 50 22.68 -9.13 -19.55
CA TYR A 50 24.00 -9.82 -19.55
C TYR A 50 24.86 -9.42 -18.36
N ALA A 51 24.91 -8.12 -18.03
CA ALA A 51 25.65 -7.63 -16.86
C ALA A 51 25.11 -8.24 -15.56
N LEU A 52 23.78 -8.31 -15.43
CA LEU A 52 23.14 -8.91 -14.26
C LEU A 52 23.39 -10.42 -14.16
N VAL A 53 23.31 -11.16 -15.27
CA VAL A 53 23.62 -12.59 -15.31
C VAL A 53 25.05 -12.85 -14.81
N HIS A 54 26.01 -12.02 -15.24
CA HIS A 54 27.40 -12.13 -14.77
C HIS A 54 27.50 -11.92 -13.24
N ILE A 55 26.81 -10.92 -12.68
CA ILE A 55 26.77 -10.65 -11.23
C ILE A 55 26.17 -11.84 -10.46
N ILE A 56 25.04 -12.37 -10.95
CA ILE A 56 24.37 -13.51 -10.31
C ILE A 56 25.26 -14.76 -10.31
N ASN A 57 25.85 -15.09 -11.45
CA ASN A 57 26.70 -16.27 -11.58
C ASN A 57 27.94 -16.17 -10.68
N LYS A 58 28.60 -15.01 -10.68
CA LYS A 58 29.73 -14.75 -9.79
C LYS A 58 29.35 -14.89 -8.32
N SER A 59 28.23 -14.31 -7.91
CA SER A 59 27.74 -14.42 -6.52
C SER A 59 27.37 -15.86 -6.15
N ALA A 60 26.80 -16.62 -7.08
CA ALA A 60 26.47 -18.03 -6.86
C ALA A 60 27.72 -18.90 -6.72
N GLU A 61 28.77 -18.64 -7.52
CA GLU A 61 30.06 -19.32 -7.45
C GLU A 61 30.80 -19.01 -6.14
N GLU A 62 30.88 -17.73 -5.77
CA GLU A 62 31.57 -17.28 -4.54
C GLU A 62 30.89 -17.79 -3.26
N SER A 63 29.57 -17.82 -3.23
CA SER A 63 28.80 -18.25 -2.06
C SER A 63 28.54 -19.77 -2.00
N GLY A 64 28.61 -20.46 -3.13
CA GLY A 64 28.17 -21.86 -3.26
C GLY A 64 26.64 -22.04 -3.09
N ILE A 65 25.88 -20.94 -3.06
CA ILE A 65 24.42 -20.93 -2.84
C ILE A 65 23.69 -20.76 -4.17
N ARG A 66 22.86 -21.74 -4.53
CA ARG A 66 21.97 -21.64 -5.69
C ARG A 66 20.85 -20.60 -5.39
N PRO A 67 20.79 -19.44 -6.07
CA PRO A 67 19.79 -18.42 -5.82
C PRO A 67 18.40 -18.82 -6.33
N LEU A 68 17.36 -18.22 -5.72
CA LEU A 68 15.98 -18.22 -6.20
C LEU A 68 15.77 -16.91 -6.97
N ILE A 69 15.41 -16.99 -8.24
CA ILE A 69 15.29 -15.83 -9.15
C ILE A 69 13.83 -15.65 -9.53
N PHE A 70 13.21 -14.60 -8.96
CA PHE A 70 11.84 -14.18 -9.29
C PHE A 70 11.89 -13.09 -10.34
N SER A 71 11.21 -13.30 -11.47
CA SER A 71 11.27 -12.37 -12.60
C SER A 71 9.89 -11.93 -13.06
N SER A 72 9.73 -10.59 -13.20
CA SER A 72 8.57 -9.95 -13.84
C SER A 72 8.93 -9.19 -15.13
N ILE A 73 9.89 -9.70 -15.88
CA ILE A 73 10.33 -9.13 -17.16
C ILE A 73 9.32 -9.52 -18.25
N SER A 74 8.70 -8.52 -18.89
CA SER A 74 7.73 -8.71 -19.96
C SER A 74 8.37 -8.91 -21.33
N ASN A 75 9.52 -8.28 -21.60
CA ASN A 75 10.27 -8.44 -22.84
C ASN A 75 10.89 -9.84 -22.93
N ASN A 76 10.51 -10.58 -24.00
CA ASN A 76 10.94 -11.96 -24.18
C ASN A 76 12.45 -12.10 -24.36
N GLU A 77 13.08 -11.22 -25.16
CA GLU A 77 14.53 -11.29 -25.41
C GLU A 77 15.34 -11.09 -24.13
N VAL A 78 14.98 -10.08 -23.35
CA VAL A 78 15.63 -9.78 -22.06
C VAL A 78 15.39 -10.93 -21.07
N ARG A 79 14.19 -11.49 -21.04
CA ARG A 79 13.83 -12.60 -20.16
C ARG A 79 14.62 -13.87 -20.48
N GLU A 80 14.81 -14.20 -21.76
CA GLU A 80 15.60 -15.36 -22.16
C GLU A 80 17.08 -15.22 -21.78
N ILE A 81 17.64 -14.00 -21.87
CA ILE A 81 18.99 -13.74 -21.38
C ILE A 81 19.08 -13.98 -19.86
N VAL A 82 18.14 -13.42 -19.09
CA VAL A 82 18.14 -13.59 -17.62
C VAL A 82 18.01 -15.07 -17.22
N LYS A 83 17.30 -15.90 -17.97
CA LYS A 83 17.20 -17.35 -17.75
C LYS A 83 18.54 -18.10 -17.86
N THR A 84 19.55 -17.51 -18.47
CA THR A 84 20.89 -18.11 -18.53
C THR A 84 21.66 -18.01 -17.22
N ALA A 85 21.19 -17.23 -16.25
CA ALA A 85 21.82 -17.14 -14.94
C ALA A 85 21.70 -18.45 -14.15
N GLN A 86 22.73 -18.75 -13.36
CA GLN A 86 22.72 -19.91 -12.45
C GLN A 86 21.70 -19.68 -11.31
N GLY A 87 20.66 -20.51 -11.24
CA GLY A 87 19.64 -20.36 -10.21
C GLY A 87 18.39 -21.20 -10.44
N LEU A 88 17.42 -21.06 -9.56
CA LEU A 88 16.04 -21.52 -9.80
C LEU A 88 15.23 -20.34 -10.33
N HIS A 89 14.82 -20.42 -11.59
CA HIS A 89 14.04 -19.36 -12.25
C HIS A 89 12.54 -19.53 -12.03
N LEU A 90 11.93 -18.47 -11.48
CA LEU A 90 10.50 -18.34 -11.23
C LEU A 90 10.00 -17.10 -11.99
N SER A 91 9.80 -17.28 -13.32
CA SER A 91 9.29 -16.23 -14.20
C SER A 91 7.77 -16.19 -14.15
N TYR A 92 7.20 -15.06 -13.72
CA TYR A 92 5.74 -14.90 -13.63
C TYR A 92 5.08 -14.91 -15.00
N PHE A 93 5.72 -14.32 -16.02
CA PHE A 93 5.16 -14.34 -17.36
C PHE A 93 5.14 -15.75 -17.95
N ASP A 94 6.22 -16.52 -17.81
CA ASP A 94 6.25 -17.88 -18.34
C ASP A 94 5.30 -18.82 -17.59
N ALA A 95 5.10 -18.58 -16.29
CA ALA A 95 4.21 -19.41 -15.48
C ALA A 95 2.72 -19.28 -15.90
N PHE A 96 2.32 -18.08 -16.38
CA PHE A 96 0.89 -17.81 -16.58
C PHE A 96 0.51 -17.53 -18.05
N LEU A 97 1.42 -17.01 -18.89
CA LEU A 97 1.07 -16.61 -20.25
C LEU A 97 0.56 -17.77 -21.10
N GLY A 98 1.22 -18.93 -21.04
CA GLY A 98 0.82 -20.09 -21.84
C GLY A 98 -0.59 -20.60 -21.52
N GLU A 99 -1.00 -20.55 -20.25
CA GLU A 99 -2.37 -20.90 -19.84
C GLU A 99 -3.38 -19.88 -20.36
N LEU A 100 -3.04 -18.57 -20.22
CA LEU A 100 -3.90 -17.49 -20.72
C LEU A 100 -4.04 -17.52 -22.24
N GLU A 101 -2.98 -17.78 -22.99
CA GLU A 101 -3.03 -17.91 -24.44
C GLU A 101 -3.95 -19.05 -24.88
N ARG A 102 -3.89 -20.20 -24.21
CA ARG A 102 -4.78 -21.32 -24.47
C ARG A 102 -6.24 -21.00 -24.20
N GLU A 103 -6.53 -20.36 -23.07
CA GLU A 103 -7.89 -20.02 -22.67
C GLU A 103 -8.49 -18.93 -23.56
N LEU A 104 -7.69 -17.90 -23.90
CA LEU A 104 -8.14 -16.76 -24.70
C LEU A 104 -8.10 -17.01 -26.21
N GLY A 105 -7.42 -18.06 -26.68
CA GLY A 105 -7.26 -18.38 -28.10
C GLY A 105 -6.44 -17.38 -28.91
N VAL A 106 -5.60 -16.56 -28.22
CA VAL A 106 -4.77 -15.54 -28.86
C VAL A 106 -3.36 -15.53 -28.23
N SER A 107 -2.34 -15.25 -29.06
CA SER A 107 -0.96 -15.16 -28.58
C SER A 107 -0.69 -13.84 -27.87
N ALA A 108 0.08 -13.89 -26.79
CA ALA A 108 0.51 -12.71 -26.05
C ALA A 108 1.48 -11.85 -26.86
N ARG A 109 1.39 -10.54 -26.66
CA ARG A 109 2.33 -9.59 -27.28
C ARG A 109 3.61 -9.47 -26.47
N HIS A 110 4.47 -10.35 -26.33
CA HIS A 110 5.72 -10.36 -25.54
C HIS A 110 6.55 -9.05 -25.55
N SER A 111 5.89 -7.91 -25.56
CA SER A 111 6.50 -6.58 -25.60
C SER A 111 6.06 -5.75 -24.42
N VAL A 112 6.99 -4.96 -23.92
CA VAL A 112 6.67 -3.86 -23.00
C VAL A 112 5.78 -2.89 -23.77
N GLN A 113 4.45 -2.96 -23.58
CA GLN A 113 3.67 -1.77 -23.88
C GLN A 113 4.19 -0.71 -22.93
N SER A 114 4.90 0.30 -23.48
CA SER A 114 4.96 1.57 -22.80
C SER A 114 3.50 1.92 -22.56
N ARG A 115 3.04 1.83 -21.30
CA ARG A 115 1.85 2.56 -20.95
C ARG A 115 2.20 3.98 -21.32
N VAL A 116 1.74 4.42 -22.50
CA VAL A 116 1.67 5.85 -22.80
C VAL A 116 1.21 6.44 -21.49
N HIS A 117 2.03 7.33 -20.92
CA HIS A 117 1.64 8.03 -19.72
C HIS A 117 0.28 8.59 -20.05
N ASN A 118 -0.75 7.94 -19.50
CA ASN A 118 -2.09 8.45 -19.65
C ASN A 118 -2.09 9.71 -18.80
N VAL A 119 -1.83 10.84 -19.44
CA VAL A 119 -1.69 12.16 -18.81
C VAL A 119 -2.91 12.39 -17.93
N GLU A 120 -4.10 12.00 -18.39
CA GLU A 120 -5.35 12.07 -17.62
C GLU A 120 -5.28 11.29 -16.29
N LYS A 121 -4.67 10.11 -16.29
CA LYS A 121 -4.51 9.31 -15.06
C LYS A 121 -3.50 9.91 -14.10
N TYR A 122 -2.43 10.50 -14.65
CA TYR A 122 -1.44 11.20 -13.86
C TYR A 122 -2.05 12.45 -13.23
N ASP A 123 -2.77 13.26 -14.02
CA ASP A 123 -3.42 14.49 -13.56
C ASP A 123 -4.48 14.17 -12.50
N ALA A 124 -5.34 13.18 -12.71
CA ALA A 124 -6.33 12.75 -11.73
C ALA A 124 -5.69 12.28 -10.41
N ARG A 125 -4.51 11.63 -10.49
CA ARG A 125 -3.74 11.24 -9.30
C ARG A 125 -3.19 12.46 -8.58
N MET A 126 -2.60 13.41 -9.30
CA MET A 126 -2.05 14.63 -8.71
C MET A 126 -3.13 15.51 -8.11
N GLU A 127 -4.29 15.61 -8.73
CA GLU A 127 -5.47 16.29 -8.16
C GLU A 127 -5.88 15.65 -6.83
N ALA A 128 -5.98 14.31 -6.77
CA ALA A 128 -6.37 13.61 -5.54
C ALA A 128 -5.34 13.80 -4.43
N VAL A 129 -4.04 13.77 -4.76
CA VAL A 129 -2.96 14.02 -3.79
C VAL A 129 -3.00 15.44 -3.28
N ASN A 130 -3.12 16.44 -4.17
CA ASN A 130 -3.24 17.84 -3.78
C ASN A 130 -4.48 18.06 -2.91
N PHE A 131 -5.59 17.41 -3.25
CA PHE A 131 -6.80 17.45 -2.45
C PHE A 131 -6.55 16.91 -1.03
N ALA A 132 -5.92 15.73 -0.90
CA ALA A 132 -5.63 15.13 0.39
C ALA A 132 -4.69 15.99 1.25
N LEU A 133 -3.67 16.61 0.64
CA LEU A 133 -2.75 17.52 1.33
C LEU A 133 -3.43 18.81 1.79
N ASN A 134 -4.31 19.38 0.96
CA ASN A 134 -5.04 20.61 1.28
C ASN A 134 -6.15 20.39 2.34
N HIS A 135 -6.58 19.15 2.55
CA HIS A 135 -7.61 18.77 3.51
C HIS A 135 -7.04 17.85 4.60
N ASP A 136 -5.76 18.02 4.93
CA ASP A 136 -5.15 17.37 6.09
C ASP A 136 -5.37 18.23 7.35
N ASP A 137 -5.59 17.58 8.49
CA ASP A 137 -5.79 18.18 9.81
C ASP A 137 -6.96 19.18 9.92
N GLY A 138 -7.99 19.07 9.10
CA GLY A 138 -9.21 19.87 9.23
C GLY A 138 -9.02 21.37 8.97
N VAL A 139 -7.91 21.76 8.34
CA VAL A 139 -7.52 23.17 8.11
C VAL A 139 -8.50 23.91 7.18
N SER A 140 -9.30 23.20 6.39
CA SER A 140 -10.23 23.82 5.46
C SER A 140 -11.56 23.07 5.40
N ASP A 141 -12.66 23.80 5.67
CA ASP A 141 -14.03 23.38 5.35
C ASP A 141 -14.36 23.60 3.87
N ARG A 142 -13.48 24.34 3.16
CA ARG A 142 -13.64 24.62 1.74
C ARG A 142 -13.52 23.31 0.97
N ASP A 143 -14.51 23.09 0.12
CA ASP A 143 -14.53 22.01 -0.86
C ASP A 143 -14.66 20.57 -0.33
N LEU A 144 -15.04 20.33 0.94
CA LEU A 144 -15.43 19.00 1.42
C LEU A 144 -16.52 18.33 0.55
N LYS A 145 -17.31 19.13 -0.16
CA LYS A 145 -18.26 18.64 -1.18
C LYS A 145 -17.58 17.85 -2.31
N GLU A 146 -16.31 18.16 -2.62
CA GLU A 146 -15.53 17.51 -3.66
C GLU A 146 -14.83 16.23 -3.18
N ALA A 147 -14.84 15.97 -1.87
CA ALA A 147 -14.30 14.72 -1.33
C ALA A 147 -15.11 13.52 -1.83
N ASP A 148 -14.42 12.44 -2.16
CA ASP A 148 -15.05 11.14 -2.41
C ASP A 148 -15.31 10.43 -1.07
N VAL A 149 -14.46 10.64 -0.08
CA VAL A 149 -14.57 10.13 1.30
C VAL A 149 -13.94 11.13 2.30
N ILE A 150 -14.51 11.18 3.51
CA ILE A 150 -13.99 11.98 4.62
C ILE A 150 -13.66 11.02 5.76
N LEU A 151 -12.37 10.88 6.08
CA LEU A 151 -11.91 10.03 7.17
C LEU A 151 -11.98 10.79 8.49
N MET A 152 -12.80 10.31 9.41
CA MET A 152 -12.95 10.86 10.76
C MET A 152 -12.28 9.98 11.81
N GLY A 153 -11.75 10.58 12.87
CA GLY A 153 -11.22 9.84 14.00
C GLY A 153 -10.30 10.67 14.88
N VAL A 154 -9.94 10.13 16.02
CA VAL A 154 -9.03 10.78 16.96
C VAL A 154 -7.66 11.05 16.35
N SER A 155 -6.92 12.01 16.86
CA SER A 155 -5.54 12.27 16.43
C SER A 155 -4.69 11.01 16.56
N ARG A 156 -3.90 10.65 15.53
CA ARG A 156 -3.05 9.45 15.43
C ARG A 156 -3.77 8.14 15.17
N SER A 157 -4.98 8.16 14.67
CA SER A 157 -5.69 6.95 14.21
C SER A 157 -5.35 6.49 12.79
N GLY A 158 -4.33 7.09 12.13
CA GLY A 158 -3.89 6.67 10.79
C GLY A 158 -4.59 7.37 9.62
N LYS A 159 -5.35 8.46 9.85
CA LYS A 159 -6.11 9.15 8.79
C LYS A 159 -5.24 9.69 7.66
N THR A 160 -4.26 10.54 7.99
CA THR A 160 -3.36 11.16 6.99
C THR A 160 -2.69 10.16 6.05
N PRO A 161 -1.98 9.10 6.53
CA PRO A 161 -1.38 8.14 5.62
C PRO A 161 -2.40 7.39 4.78
N THR A 162 -3.59 7.11 5.32
CA THR A 162 -4.66 6.44 4.56
C THR A 162 -5.25 7.35 3.48
N CYS A 163 -5.45 8.65 3.75
CA CYS A 163 -5.88 9.62 2.72
C CYS A 163 -4.88 9.70 1.58
N LEU A 164 -3.58 9.81 1.90
CA LEU A 164 -2.53 9.86 0.89
C LEU A 164 -2.43 8.57 0.07
N TYR A 165 -2.58 7.41 0.71
CA TYR A 165 -2.56 6.13 0.01
C TYR A 165 -3.76 5.98 -0.94
N LEU A 166 -4.97 6.35 -0.49
CA LEU A 166 -6.18 6.37 -1.33
C LEU A 166 -6.00 7.28 -2.55
N ALA A 167 -5.39 8.45 -2.37
CA ALA A 167 -5.12 9.39 -3.44
C ALA A 167 -4.09 8.84 -4.44
N LEU A 168 -2.94 8.38 -3.95
CA LEU A 168 -1.83 7.90 -4.78
C LEU A 168 -2.19 6.61 -5.55
N GLN A 169 -2.86 5.67 -4.88
CA GLN A 169 -3.07 4.33 -5.43
C GLN A 169 -4.40 4.19 -6.19
N TYR A 170 -5.40 4.96 -5.81
CA TYR A 170 -6.76 4.84 -6.36
C TYR A 170 -7.31 6.12 -6.98
N GLY A 171 -6.62 7.27 -6.85
CA GLY A 171 -7.09 8.58 -7.32
C GLY A 171 -8.29 9.10 -6.54
N ILE A 172 -8.50 8.66 -5.31
CA ILE A 172 -9.62 9.04 -4.45
C ILE A 172 -9.30 10.35 -3.73
N ARG A 173 -10.17 11.34 -3.85
CA ARG A 173 -10.10 12.58 -3.08
C ARG A 173 -10.59 12.34 -1.66
N ALA A 174 -9.65 11.99 -0.78
CA ALA A 174 -9.90 11.71 0.62
C ALA A 174 -9.54 12.91 1.49
N ALA A 175 -10.49 13.38 2.30
CA ALA A 175 -10.27 14.43 3.30
C ALA A 175 -10.02 13.82 4.68
N ASN A 176 -9.13 14.42 5.46
CA ASN A 176 -8.86 14.07 6.85
C ASN A 176 -9.57 15.05 7.79
N TYR A 177 -10.48 14.54 8.61
CA TYR A 177 -11.15 15.29 9.68
C TYR A 177 -10.74 14.73 11.05
N PRO A 178 -9.77 15.34 11.75
CA PRO A 178 -9.42 14.96 13.10
C PRO A 178 -10.53 15.42 14.07
N LEU A 179 -11.03 14.50 14.87
CA LEU A 179 -11.92 14.84 15.97
C LEU A 179 -11.14 15.60 17.05
N THR A 180 -11.60 16.79 17.38
CA THR A 180 -11.07 17.62 18.45
C THR A 180 -11.77 17.30 19.79
N PRO A 181 -11.22 17.71 20.95
CA PRO A 181 -11.92 17.58 22.22
C PRO A 181 -13.33 18.20 22.19
N ASP A 182 -13.49 19.39 21.58
CA ASP A 182 -14.78 20.05 21.46
C ASP A 182 -15.79 19.25 20.64
N ASP A 183 -15.33 18.51 19.62
CA ASP A 183 -16.18 17.59 18.83
C ASP A 183 -16.62 16.37 19.67
N LEU A 184 -15.76 15.95 20.60
CA LEU A 184 -15.99 14.77 21.44
C LEU A 184 -16.82 15.06 22.69
N ASP A 185 -16.96 16.33 23.09
CA ASP A 185 -17.85 16.74 24.19
C ASP A 185 -19.34 16.42 23.90
N THR A 186 -19.66 16.17 22.65
CA THR A 186 -21.00 15.78 22.22
C THR A 186 -20.94 14.48 21.39
N THR A 187 -22.03 13.72 21.39
CA THR A 187 -22.14 12.56 20.50
C THR A 187 -22.74 12.91 19.13
N ASP A 188 -22.87 14.20 18.82
CA ASP A 188 -23.37 14.67 17.52
C ASP A 188 -22.24 14.84 16.51
N LEU A 189 -22.58 14.71 15.20
CA LEU A 189 -21.60 14.95 14.16
C LEU A 189 -21.20 16.42 14.13
N PRO A 190 -19.88 16.72 14.01
CA PRO A 190 -19.40 18.08 13.84
C PRO A 190 -20.07 18.79 12.70
N ARG A 191 -20.38 20.10 12.89
CA ARG A 191 -21.17 20.89 11.91
C ARG A 191 -20.60 20.86 10.50
N MET A 192 -19.26 20.87 10.37
CA MET A 192 -18.56 20.90 9.09
C MET A 192 -18.80 19.63 8.26
N VAL A 193 -18.84 18.47 8.89
CA VAL A 193 -18.96 17.17 8.19
C VAL A 193 -20.37 16.62 8.17
N LYS A 194 -21.26 17.15 9.01
CA LYS A 194 -22.68 16.72 9.10
C LYS A 194 -23.42 16.73 7.75
N PRO A 195 -23.25 17.73 6.86
CA PRO A 195 -23.89 17.72 5.53
C PRO A 195 -23.40 16.58 4.63
N TYR A 196 -22.21 16.04 4.90
CA TYR A 196 -21.55 15.03 4.10
C TYR A 196 -21.57 13.64 4.77
N LYS A 197 -22.55 13.39 5.63
CA LYS A 197 -22.66 12.14 6.39
C LYS A 197 -22.48 10.88 5.53
N HIS A 198 -22.99 10.88 4.32
CA HIS A 198 -22.92 9.77 3.36
C HIS A 198 -21.50 9.49 2.84
N LYS A 199 -20.55 10.41 3.07
CA LYS A 199 -19.12 10.29 2.69
C LYS A 199 -18.22 9.97 3.89
N LEU A 200 -18.78 9.92 5.10
CA LEU A 200 -17.98 9.73 6.32
C LEU A 200 -17.56 8.28 6.48
N PHE A 201 -16.31 8.10 6.88
CA PHE A 201 -15.79 6.82 7.34
C PHE A 201 -14.92 7.03 8.60
N GLY A 202 -15.23 6.30 9.66
CA GLY A 202 -14.55 6.40 10.94
C GLY A 202 -13.30 5.52 11.04
N LEU A 203 -12.21 6.05 11.57
CA LEU A 203 -11.04 5.29 11.97
C LEU A 203 -10.91 5.30 13.48
N THR A 204 -10.94 4.11 14.09
CA THR A 204 -10.71 3.90 15.52
C THR A 204 -9.39 3.16 15.73
N ILE A 205 -8.90 3.18 16.96
CA ILE A 205 -7.66 2.50 17.36
C ILE A 205 -7.81 1.99 18.79
N GLN A 206 -7.09 0.95 19.19
CA GLN A 206 -7.05 0.55 20.59
C GLN A 206 -6.42 1.64 21.44
N PRO A 207 -7.01 2.01 22.60
CA PRO A 207 -6.50 3.09 23.45
C PRO A 207 -5.05 2.92 23.92
N GLU A 208 -4.66 1.69 24.19
CA GLU A 208 -3.29 1.33 24.61
C GLU A 208 -2.30 1.63 23.47
N ARG A 209 -2.62 1.21 22.24
CA ARG A 209 -1.79 1.49 21.07
C ARG A 209 -1.74 2.98 20.75
N LEU A 210 -2.85 3.70 20.93
CA LEU A 210 -2.90 5.15 20.77
C LEU A 210 -2.01 5.86 21.80
N HIS A 211 -2.05 5.39 23.05
CA HIS A 211 -1.19 5.88 24.12
C HIS A 211 0.30 5.76 23.74
N ASP A 212 0.74 4.58 23.30
CA ASP A 212 2.13 4.34 22.90
C ASP A 212 2.56 5.30 21.80
N ILE A 213 1.78 5.43 20.73
CA ILE A 213 2.07 6.33 19.59
C ILE A 213 2.13 7.80 20.05
N ARG A 214 1.24 8.22 20.94
CA ARG A 214 1.23 9.60 21.43
C ARG A 214 2.39 9.87 22.41
N GLN A 215 2.78 8.87 23.21
CA GLN A 215 3.93 8.95 24.11
C GLN A 215 5.24 9.13 23.34
N GLU A 216 5.44 8.43 22.23
CA GLU A 216 6.62 8.61 21.37
C GLU A 216 6.75 10.05 20.85
N ARG A 217 5.61 10.72 20.59
CA ARG A 217 5.60 12.08 20.03
C ARG A 217 5.65 13.19 21.06
N ARG A 218 4.91 13.05 22.16
CA ARG A 218 4.80 14.01 23.29
C ARG A 218 4.78 13.27 24.61
N PRO A 219 5.95 12.84 25.10
CA PRO A 219 6.06 12.11 26.35
C PRO A 219 5.43 12.87 27.54
N ASN A 220 4.80 12.13 28.44
CA ASN A 220 4.27 12.64 29.73
C ASN A 220 3.24 13.79 29.57
N SER A 221 2.59 13.93 28.43
CA SER A 221 1.53 14.92 28.23
C SER A 221 0.15 14.38 28.59
N THR A 222 -0.77 15.25 28.98
CA THR A 222 -2.19 14.90 29.17
C THR A 222 -2.78 14.29 27.89
N TYR A 223 -2.40 14.83 26.74
CA TYR A 223 -2.78 14.32 25.42
C TYR A 223 -2.39 12.84 25.22
N ALA A 224 -1.24 12.42 25.73
CA ALA A 224 -0.77 11.05 25.60
C ALA A 224 -1.22 10.15 26.77
N SER A 225 -1.93 10.67 27.78
CA SER A 225 -2.37 9.84 28.92
C SER A 225 -3.32 8.74 28.46
N LEU A 226 -3.21 7.54 29.04
CA LEU A 226 -4.07 6.41 28.72
C LEU A 226 -5.55 6.73 29.00
N ALA A 227 -5.83 7.52 30.04
CA ALA A 227 -7.18 7.94 30.37
C ALA A 227 -7.79 8.81 29.25
N THR A 228 -7.04 9.81 28.76
CA THR A 228 -7.44 10.64 27.62
C THR A 228 -7.68 9.78 26.37
N CYS A 229 -6.75 8.88 26.06
CA CYS A 229 -6.89 7.99 24.90
C CYS A 229 -8.14 7.11 24.98
N ARG A 230 -8.46 6.55 26.17
CA ARG A 230 -9.66 5.75 26.37
C ARG A 230 -10.94 6.57 26.19
N ASN A 231 -11.00 7.76 26.76
CA ASN A 231 -12.16 8.62 26.64
C ASN A 231 -12.39 9.05 25.20
N GLU A 232 -11.38 9.60 24.52
CA GLU A 232 -11.51 10.06 23.13
C GLU A 232 -11.92 8.94 22.16
N VAL A 233 -11.35 7.74 22.31
CA VAL A 233 -11.72 6.61 21.49
C VAL A 233 -13.15 6.14 21.76
N ALA A 234 -13.58 6.10 23.02
CA ALA A 234 -14.92 5.71 23.41
C ALA A 234 -15.97 6.69 22.86
N GLU A 235 -15.73 8.00 22.98
CA GLU A 235 -16.62 9.05 22.45
C GLU A 235 -16.70 9.02 20.92
N ALA A 236 -15.57 8.89 20.24
CA ALA A 236 -15.54 8.75 18.78
C ALA A 236 -16.35 7.52 18.31
N GLN A 237 -16.19 6.38 18.98
CA GLN A 237 -16.96 5.17 18.67
C GLN A 237 -18.46 5.32 18.97
N ALA A 238 -18.81 6.03 20.05
CA ALA A 238 -20.20 6.33 20.39
C ALA A 238 -20.84 7.20 19.30
N MET A 239 -20.14 8.24 18.84
CA MET A 239 -20.56 9.10 17.74
C MET A 239 -20.80 8.29 16.45
N PHE A 240 -19.84 7.44 16.06
CA PHE A 240 -19.96 6.61 14.85
C PHE A 240 -21.15 5.68 14.91
N ARG A 241 -21.36 4.99 16.05
CA ARG A 241 -22.53 4.11 16.24
C ARG A 241 -23.84 4.88 16.20
N ARG A 242 -23.92 6.00 16.93
CA ARG A 242 -25.14 6.82 16.97
C ARG A 242 -25.59 7.31 15.60
N HIS A 243 -24.62 7.68 14.76
CA HIS A 243 -24.91 8.22 13.44
C HIS A 243 -24.83 7.20 12.31
N GLY A 244 -24.56 5.93 12.61
CA GLY A 244 -24.43 4.89 11.59
C GLY A 244 -23.26 5.16 10.62
N VAL A 245 -22.17 5.79 11.10
CA VAL A 245 -20.96 6.00 10.31
C VAL A 245 -20.20 4.68 10.24
N PRO A 246 -19.93 4.14 9.04
CA PRO A 246 -19.10 2.94 8.92
C PRO A 246 -17.70 3.23 9.45
N HIS A 247 -17.12 2.31 10.19
CA HIS A 247 -15.82 2.51 10.82
C HIS A 247 -15.03 1.22 10.98
N THR A 248 -13.71 1.34 11.10
CA THR A 248 -12.81 0.20 11.32
C THR A 248 -11.74 0.53 12.36
N ASN A 249 -11.25 -0.52 13.04
CA ASN A 249 -10.11 -0.40 13.95
C ASN A 249 -8.80 -0.56 13.16
N THR A 250 -7.86 0.37 13.39
CA THR A 250 -6.59 0.45 12.63
C THR A 250 -5.41 -0.23 13.33
N THR A 251 -5.59 -0.74 14.53
CA THR A 251 -4.49 -1.20 15.41
C THR A 251 -3.58 -2.24 14.75
N HIS A 252 -4.16 -3.18 14.01
CA HIS A 252 -3.45 -4.31 13.38
C HIS A 252 -3.62 -4.33 11.86
N LYS A 253 -4.05 -3.21 11.26
CA LYS A 253 -4.24 -3.11 9.82
C LYS A 253 -3.17 -2.23 9.19
N SER A 254 -2.65 -2.67 8.08
CA SER A 254 -1.80 -1.84 7.22
C SER A 254 -2.62 -0.75 6.52
N VAL A 255 -1.94 0.25 5.97
CA VAL A 255 -2.60 1.35 5.23
C VAL A 255 -3.31 0.80 3.99
N GLU A 256 -2.75 -0.21 3.35
CA GLU A 256 -3.31 -0.93 2.21
C GLU A 256 -4.64 -1.61 2.56
N GLU A 257 -4.65 -2.36 3.67
CA GLU A 257 -5.85 -3.04 4.16
C GLU A 257 -6.96 -2.06 4.56
N LEU A 258 -6.58 -0.94 5.17
CA LEU A 258 -7.49 0.15 5.49
C LEU A 258 -8.10 0.74 4.22
N ALA A 259 -7.27 1.06 3.22
CA ALA A 259 -7.73 1.62 1.96
C ALA A 259 -8.70 0.68 1.24
N VAL A 260 -8.41 -0.61 1.16
CA VAL A 260 -9.32 -1.60 0.55
C VAL A 260 -10.63 -1.69 1.34
N SER A 261 -10.57 -1.71 2.68
CA SER A 261 -11.78 -1.74 3.53
C SER A 261 -12.65 -0.51 3.31
N ILE A 262 -12.05 0.69 3.19
CA ILE A 262 -12.75 1.95 2.92
C ILE A 262 -13.38 1.94 1.52
N MET A 263 -12.60 1.54 0.51
CA MET A 263 -13.09 1.43 -0.88
C MET A 263 -14.34 0.56 -0.98
N GLN A 264 -14.34 -0.57 -0.29
CA GLN A 264 -15.48 -1.51 -0.27
C GLN A 264 -16.68 -0.94 0.49
N ALA A 265 -16.45 -0.45 1.71
CA ALA A 265 -17.54 0.04 2.57
C ALA A 265 -18.24 1.28 2.00
N CYS A 266 -17.47 2.18 1.37
CA CYS A 266 -17.99 3.41 0.75
C CYS A 266 -18.31 3.22 -0.74
N GLN A 267 -18.19 2.01 -1.29
CA GLN A 267 -18.45 1.69 -2.72
C GLN A 267 -17.70 2.61 -3.70
N LEU A 268 -16.46 2.98 -3.32
CA LEU A 268 -15.64 3.87 -4.13
C LEU A 268 -15.04 3.11 -5.34
N LYS A 269 -14.94 3.81 -6.46
CA LYS A 269 -14.33 3.26 -7.69
C LYS A 269 -12.97 3.88 -7.93
N ARG A 270 -12.02 3.08 -8.38
CA ARG A 270 -10.72 3.59 -8.86
C ARG A 270 -10.96 4.56 -10.01
N ARG A 271 -10.20 5.65 -10.06
CA ARG A 271 -10.24 6.61 -11.18
C ARG A 271 -9.26 6.24 -12.31
N PHE A 272 -8.40 5.25 -12.08
CA PHE A 272 -7.42 4.77 -13.08
C PHE A 272 -7.03 3.30 -12.84
#